data_a0a490d0199556e69bc3a11638edf454
#
_entry.id   a0a490d0199556e69bc3a11638edf454
#
_cell.length_a   1.000
_cell.length_b   1.000
_cell.length_c   1.000
_cell.angle_alpha   90.00
_cell.angle_beta   90.00
_cell.angle_gamma   90.00
#
_symmetry.space_group_name_H-M   'P 1'
#
loop_
_entity.id
_entity.type
_entity.pdbx_description
1 polymer ?
#
loop_
_entity_poly.entity_id
_entity_poly.type
_entity_poly.pdbx_seq_one_letter_code
_entity_poly.pdbx_strand_id
1 'polypeptide(L)'
;MALCLVGSEMCIRDRGFLDTSRLAKIIANPNNKLSYKIEKEVEFKDTIVSLLIDNSGSMRGRPITVAALCSDILAKTLERCLIKSEILGFTTKAWKGGNSREKWIKNGKPSNPGRLNDLRHIIYKSADSPWRRSKKNLGLLLKEGILKENVDGEALSWAYNRLSCRKEKRKILIVISDGAPVD
;
A
#
# COMPACT_ATOMS: atom_id res chain seq x y z
N MET A 1 13.41 36.83 -30.11
CA MET A 1 14.23 35.75 -29.49
C MET A 1 13.93 35.74 -28.01
N ALA A 2 13.11 34.83 -27.57
CA ALA A 2 12.87 34.66 -26.15
C ALA A 2 14.01 33.83 -25.59
N LEU A 3 14.83 34.43 -24.73
CA LEU A 3 15.88 33.74 -24.00
C LEU A 3 15.21 32.71 -23.09
N CYS A 4 15.44 31.47 -23.41
CA CYS A 4 15.11 30.34 -22.55
C CYS A 4 16.17 30.29 -21.44
N LEU A 5 16.03 31.14 -20.42
CA LEU A 5 16.83 31.05 -19.21
C LEU A 5 16.17 30.08 -18.27
N VAL A 6 16.87 29.01 -18.08
CA VAL A 6 16.84 28.03 -16.99
C VAL A 6 15.74 28.32 -15.94
N GLY A 7 14.66 27.61 -16.05
CA GLY A 7 13.49 27.86 -15.21
C GLY A 7 12.31 28.15 -16.07
N SER A 8 12.19 27.36 -17.01
CA SER A 8 10.99 26.76 -17.62
C SER A 8 9.69 27.56 -17.72
N GLU A 9 9.39 28.56 -16.92
CA GLU A 9 8.09 29.23 -16.98
C GLU A 9 7.88 30.07 -18.26
N MET A 10 8.94 30.56 -18.86
CA MET A 10 8.84 31.35 -20.10
C MET A 10 8.72 30.51 -21.37
N CYS A 11 9.35 29.34 -21.42
CA CYS A 11 9.22 28.43 -22.56
C CYS A 11 7.86 27.72 -22.59
N ILE A 12 7.14 27.75 -21.49
CA ILE A 12 5.90 27.04 -21.26
C ILE A 12 4.68 27.88 -21.68
N ARG A 13 4.82 29.18 -21.80
CA ARG A 13 3.71 30.07 -22.18
C ARG A 13 3.19 29.85 -23.61
N ASP A 14 3.99 29.25 -24.45
CA ASP A 14 3.64 29.02 -25.86
C ASP A 14 3.24 27.57 -26.15
N ARG A 15 3.20 26.70 -25.11
CA ARG A 15 2.82 25.28 -25.25
C ARG A 15 1.90 24.88 -24.11
N GLY A 16 0.73 24.30 -24.44
CA GLY A 16 -0.25 23.84 -23.47
C GLY A 16 -1.67 24.04 -23.95
N PHE A 17 -2.62 23.64 -23.12
CA PHE A 17 -4.04 23.89 -23.36
C PHE A 17 -4.42 25.32 -22.96
N LEU A 18 -5.19 25.99 -23.81
CA LEU A 18 -5.66 27.35 -23.54
C LEU A 18 -6.48 27.38 -22.25
N ASP A 19 -6.18 28.33 -21.35
CA ASP A 19 -6.97 28.50 -20.12
C ASP A 19 -8.28 29.23 -20.45
N THR A 20 -9.33 28.45 -20.70
CA THR A 20 -10.65 28.97 -21.04
C THR A 20 -11.27 29.83 -19.96
N SER A 21 -10.90 29.66 -18.68
CA SER A 21 -11.42 30.46 -17.58
C SER A 21 -10.92 31.92 -17.60
N ARG A 22 -9.84 32.20 -18.34
CA ARG A 22 -9.25 33.53 -18.49
C ARG A 22 -9.53 34.20 -19.84
N LEU A 23 -10.24 33.54 -20.73
CA LEU A 23 -10.58 34.07 -22.05
C LEU A 23 -11.35 35.39 -21.98
N ALA A 24 -12.28 35.54 -21.03
CA ALA A 24 -13.04 36.78 -20.83
C ALA A 24 -12.12 37.99 -20.56
N LYS A 25 -11.02 37.79 -19.83
CA LYS A 25 -10.04 38.86 -19.55
C LYS A 25 -9.22 39.24 -20.79
N ILE A 26 -9.01 38.29 -21.69
CA ILE A 26 -8.25 38.47 -22.94
C ILE A 26 -9.12 39.21 -23.96
N ILE A 27 -10.40 38.88 -24.03
CA ILE A 27 -11.38 39.57 -24.90
C ILE A 27 -11.55 41.00 -24.47
N ALA A 28 -11.58 41.28 -23.15
CA ALA A 28 -11.69 42.66 -22.62
C ALA A 28 -10.42 43.47 -22.86
N ASN A 29 -9.23 42.87 -22.88
CA ASN A 29 -7.95 43.53 -23.12
C ASN A 29 -7.09 42.69 -24.09
N PRO A 30 -7.14 42.93 -25.41
CA PRO A 30 -6.41 42.17 -26.43
C PRO A 30 -4.88 42.20 -26.27
N ASN A 31 -4.34 43.17 -25.54
CA ASN A 31 -2.90 43.27 -25.27
C ASN A 31 -2.41 42.31 -24.19
N ASN A 32 -3.32 41.62 -23.50
CA ASN A 32 -2.95 40.59 -22.52
C ASN A 32 -2.49 39.31 -23.25
N LYS A 33 -1.36 38.79 -22.80
CA LYS A 33 -0.83 37.53 -23.32
C LYS A 33 -1.77 36.37 -23.02
N LEU A 34 -1.92 35.42 -23.98
CA LEU A 34 -2.67 34.20 -23.82
C LEU A 34 -2.12 33.41 -22.63
N SER A 35 -3.00 32.93 -21.79
CA SER A 35 -2.65 32.07 -20.65
C SER A 35 -2.87 30.61 -21.03
N TYR A 36 -1.84 29.79 -20.91
CA TYR A 36 -1.90 28.35 -21.14
C TYR A 36 -1.83 27.60 -19.81
N LYS A 37 -2.61 26.56 -19.68
CA LYS A 37 -2.51 25.58 -18.60
C LYS A 37 -1.56 24.47 -19.06
N ILE A 38 -0.63 24.11 -18.19
CA ILE A 38 0.22 22.96 -18.37
C ILE A 38 -0.33 21.85 -17.51
N GLU A 39 -0.67 20.76 -18.14
CA GLU A 39 -0.84 19.51 -17.41
C GLU A 39 0.55 19.04 -16.96
N LYS A 40 0.82 19.21 -15.67
CA LYS A 40 1.95 18.59 -15.04
C LYS A 40 1.65 17.09 -15.02
N GLU A 41 2.26 16.32 -15.90
CA GLU A 41 2.26 14.87 -15.76
C GLU A 41 2.91 14.56 -14.40
N VAL A 42 2.07 14.28 -13.42
CA VAL A 42 2.54 13.72 -12.16
C VAL A 42 3.02 12.33 -12.51
N GLU A 43 4.29 12.08 -12.40
CA GLU A 43 4.85 10.74 -12.59
C GLU A 43 4.26 9.80 -11.55
N PHE A 44 3.11 9.20 -11.86
CA PHE A 44 2.48 8.15 -11.02
C PHE A 44 3.40 6.93 -10.87
N LYS A 45 4.43 6.81 -11.70
CA LYS A 45 5.41 5.73 -11.70
C LYS A 45 6.25 5.62 -10.41
N ASP A 46 6.33 6.71 -9.64
CA ASP A 46 7.14 6.77 -8.41
C ASP A 46 6.31 6.53 -7.14
N THR A 47 5.26 5.73 -7.27
CA THR A 47 4.34 5.40 -6.18
C THR A 47 4.36 3.89 -5.91
N ILE A 48 4.36 3.52 -4.65
CA ILE A 48 4.16 2.14 -4.18
C ILE A 48 3.00 2.09 -3.20
N VAL A 49 2.17 1.05 -3.34
CA VAL A 49 1.05 0.77 -2.45
C VAL A 49 1.26 -0.60 -1.82
N SER A 50 1.34 -0.66 -0.50
CA SER A 50 1.38 -1.91 0.27
C SER A 50 0.02 -2.14 0.92
N LEU A 51 -0.57 -3.30 0.65
CA LEU A 51 -1.79 -3.79 1.29
C LEU A 51 -1.38 -4.73 2.41
N LEU A 52 -1.76 -4.43 3.64
CA LEU A 52 -1.56 -5.29 4.81
C LEU A 52 -2.90 -5.88 5.22
N ILE A 53 -3.04 -7.20 5.13
CA ILE A 53 -4.30 -7.91 5.34
C ILE A 53 -4.21 -8.71 6.63
N ASP A 54 -5.20 -8.54 7.49
CA ASP A 54 -5.39 -9.35 8.66
C ASP A 54 -5.83 -10.77 8.28
N ASN A 55 -5.09 -11.75 8.74
CA ASN A 55 -5.37 -13.17 8.60
C ASN A 55 -5.75 -13.80 9.95
N SER A 56 -6.49 -13.06 10.76
CA SER A 56 -7.02 -13.56 12.04
C SER A 56 -8.24 -14.46 11.86
N GLY A 57 -8.57 -15.19 12.92
CA GLY A 57 -9.73 -16.08 12.92
C GLY A 57 -11.08 -15.37 12.78
N SER A 58 -11.17 -14.12 13.23
CA SER A 58 -12.36 -13.26 13.09
C SER A 58 -12.65 -12.92 11.62
N MET A 59 -11.63 -12.79 10.80
CA MET A 59 -11.75 -12.57 9.36
C MET A 59 -12.31 -13.78 8.59
N ARG A 60 -12.49 -14.92 9.24
CA ARG A 60 -12.95 -16.16 8.59
C ARG A 60 -14.29 -15.99 7.87
N GLY A 61 -14.40 -16.58 6.69
CA GLY A 61 -15.61 -16.58 5.87
C GLY A 61 -15.72 -15.35 4.96
N ARG A 62 -16.79 -14.58 5.11
CA ARG A 62 -17.07 -13.46 4.21
C ARG A 62 -16.03 -12.34 4.24
N PRO A 63 -15.54 -11.87 5.40
CA PRO A 63 -14.57 -10.78 5.43
C PRO A 63 -13.29 -11.06 4.65
N ILE A 64 -12.65 -12.22 4.86
CA ILE A 64 -11.42 -12.58 4.16
C ILE A 64 -11.64 -12.77 2.65
N THR A 65 -12.82 -13.26 2.25
CA THR A 65 -13.17 -13.41 0.84
C THR A 65 -13.28 -12.05 0.16
N VAL A 66 -13.93 -11.09 0.81
CA VAL A 66 -14.04 -9.71 0.31
C VAL A 66 -12.66 -9.06 0.25
N ALA A 67 -11.85 -9.21 1.30
CA ALA A 67 -10.48 -8.69 1.34
C ALA A 67 -9.62 -9.27 0.19
N ALA A 68 -9.73 -10.56 -0.09
CA ALA A 68 -9.03 -11.21 -1.19
C ALA A 68 -9.47 -10.67 -2.56
N LEU A 69 -10.77 -10.51 -2.79
CA LEU A 69 -11.33 -9.94 -4.03
C LEU A 69 -10.91 -8.48 -4.22
N CYS A 70 -11.01 -7.67 -3.19
CA CYS A 70 -10.58 -6.27 -3.23
C CYS A 70 -9.09 -6.16 -3.55
N SER A 71 -8.26 -7.00 -2.93
CA SER A 71 -6.81 -7.03 -3.17
C SER A 71 -6.48 -7.46 -4.60
N ASP A 72 -7.23 -8.42 -5.16
CA ASP A 72 -7.11 -8.85 -6.55
C ASP A 72 -7.39 -7.71 -7.52
N ILE A 73 -8.50 -7.03 -7.33
CA ILE A 73 -8.92 -5.90 -8.18
C ILE A 73 -7.94 -4.74 -8.06
N LEU A 74 -7.56 -4.37 -6.82
CA LEU A 74 -6.62 -3.28 -6.59
C LEU A 74 -5.25 -3.56 -7.21
N ALA A 75 -4.68 -4.74 -6.99
CA ALA A 75 -3.38 -5.08 -7.54
C ALA A 75 -3.38 -5.05 -9.08
N LYS A 76 -4.44 -5.58 -9.70
CA LYS A 76 -4.61 -5.55 -11.15
C LYS A 76 -4.76 -4.13 -11.69
N THR A 77 -5.51 -3.29 -11.00
CA THR A 77 -5.73 -1.89 -11.40
C THR A 77 -4.47 -1.06 -11.24
N LEU A 78 -3.78 -1.19 -10.10
CA LEU A 78 -2.53 -0.48 -9.83
C LEU A 78 -1.44 -0.85 -10.85
N GLU A 79 -1.33 -2.13 -11.21
CA GLU A 79 -0.37 -2.58 -12.23
C GLU A 79 -0.66 -1.97 -13.61
N ARG A 80 -1.95 -1.82 -13.99
CA ARG A 80 -2.34 -1.12 -15.22
C ARG A 80 -1.95 0.36 -15.20
N CYS A 81 -1.99 0.97 -14.02
CA CYS A 81 -1.55 2.36 -13.81
C CYS A 81 -0.04 2.48 -13.66
N LEU A 82 0.74 1.40 -13.84
CA LEU A 82 2.19 1.35 -13.64
C LEU A 82 2.63 1.69 -12.21
N ILE A 83 1.74 1.51 -11.24
CA ILE A 83 2.00 1.68 -9.81
C ILE A 83 2.41 0.34 -9.23
N LYS A 84 3.51 0.32 -8.48
CA LYS A 84 3.95 -0.88 -7.80
C LYS A 84 3.01 -1.20 -6.64
N SER A 85 2.63 -2.48 -6.52
CA SER A 85 1.79 -2.95 -5.42
C SER A 85 2.40 -4.14 -4.71
N GLU A 86 2.33 -4.14 -3.38
CA GLU A 86 2.72 -5.22 -2.50
C GLU A 86 1.50 -5.71 -1.72
N ILE A 87 1.36 -7.02 -1.52
CA ILE A 87 0.29 -7.60 -0.72
C ILE A 87 0.91 -8.45 0.37
N LEU A 88 0.66 -8.05 1.59
CA LEU A 88 1.18 -8.63 2.82
C LEU A 88 0.03 -9.17 3.65
N GLY A 89 0.30 -10.16 4.46
CA GLY A 89 -0.63 -10.66 5.45
C GLY A 89 0.06 -10.92 6.78
N PHE A 90 -0.69 -10.83 7.85
CA PHE A 90 -0.18 -11.10 9.18
C PHE A 90 -1.14 -11.97 9.98
N THR A 91 -0.57 -12.83 10.81
CA THR A 91 -1.26 -13.74 11.73
C THR A 91 -0.24 -14.30 12.72
N THR A 92 -0.64 -15.23 13.55
CA THR A 92 0.24 -16.00 14.42
C THR A 92 0.48 -17.42 13.89
N LYS A 93 1.51 -18.12 14.40
CA LYS A 93 1.80 -19.51 14.04
C LYS A 93 0.87 -20.49 14.72
N ALA A 94 0.42 -20.17 15.92
CA ALA A 94 -0.42 -21.03 16.76
C ALA A 94 -1.54 -20.21 17.40
N TRP A 95 -2.60 -20.87 17.83
CA TRP A 95 -3.61 -20.28 18.69
C TRP A 95 -3.08 -20.14 20.12
N LYS A 96 -3.35 -19.02 20.77
CA LYS A 96 -3.00 -18.77 22.18
C LYS A 96 -1.52 -19.00 22.52
N GLY A 97 -0.63 -18.48 21.69
CA GLY A 97 0.81 -18.55 21.95
C GLY A 97 1.59 -19.29 20.84
N GLY A 98 2.40 -20.25 21.22
CA GLY A 98 3.28 -21.02 20.33
C GLY A 98 4.54 -21.48 21.08
N ASN A 99 5.62 -21.70 20.35
CA ASN A 99 6.89 -22.13 20.92
C ASN A 99 7.41 -21.18 22.03
N SER A 100 7.17 -19.88 21.87
CA SER A 100 7.56 -18.86 22.85
C SER A 100 6.84 -19.08 24.18
N ARG A 101 5.54 -19.36 24.15
CA ARG A 101 4.76 -19.67 25.33
C ARG A 101 5.16 -21.00 25.98
N GLU A 102 5.42 -22.03 25.18
CA GLU A 102 5.89 -23.31 25.70
C GLU A 102 7.23 -23.18 26.44
N LYS A 103 8.17 -22.43 25.86
CA LYS A 103 9.46 -22.13 26.52
C LYS A 103 9.27 -21.37 27.83
N TRP A 104 8.37 -20.39 27.87
CA TRP A 104 8.07 -19.65 29.08
C TRP A 104 7.50 -20.53 30.18
N ILE A 105 6.58 -21.46 29.83
CA ILE A 105 6.01 -22.43 30.77
C ILE A 105 7.11 -23.36 31.30
N LYS A 106 7.99 -23.88 30.43
CA LYS A 106 9.11 -24.77 30.81
C LYS A 106 10.11 -24.05 31.74
N ASN A 107 10.30 -22.75 31.56
CA ASN A 107 11.22 -21.95 32.37
C ASN A 107 10.59 -21.44 33.68
N GLY A 108 9.49 -22.02 34.15
CA GLY A 108 8.89 -21.69 35.44
C GLY A 108 8.07 -20.38 35.45
N LYS A 109 7.62 -19.88 34.30
CA LYS A 109 6.77 -18.68 34.18
C LYS A 109 7.36 -17.43 34.81
N PRO A 110 8.51 -16.91 34.37
CA PRO A 110 9.08 -15.68 34.91
C PRO A 110 8.10 -14.51 34.81
N SER A 111 8.21 -13.52 35.69
CA SER A 111 7.23 -12.44 35.90
C SER A 111 7.07 -11.47 34.74
N ASN A 112 7.99 -11.39 33.80
CA ASN A 112 7.92 -10.50 32.65
C ASN A 112 8.20 -11.30 31.35
N PRO A 113 7.20 -12.02 30.80
CA PRO A 113 7.43 -12.94 29.71
C PRO A 113 7.68 -12.25 28.35
N GLY A 114 7.37 -10.97 28.21
CA GLY A 114 7.28 -10.34 26.91
C GLY A 114 6.17 -10.95 26.05
N ARG A 115 6.29 -10.84 24.73
CA ARG A 115 5.33 -11.42 23.82
C ARG A 115 5.41 -12.95 23.79
N LEU A 116 4.28 -13.61 24.02
CA LEU A 116 4.17 -15.08 24.02
C LEU A 116 3.65 -15.65 22.68
N ASN A 117 3.13 -14.80 21.80
CA ASN A 117 2.61 -15.20 20.50
C ASN A 117 3.71 -15.23 19.43
N ASP A 118 3.84 -16.35 18.73
CA ASP A 118 4.76 -16.47 17.60
C ASP A 118 4.14 -15.86 16.34
N LEU A 119 4.75 -14.81 15.81
CA LEU A 119 4.25 -14.13 14.62
C LEU A 119 4.46 -14.94 13.34
N ARG A 120 3.56 -14.73 12.39
CA ARG A 120 3.66 -15.18 11.02
C ARG A 120 3.32 -14.04 10.07
N HIS A 121 4.33 -13.50 9.41
CA HIS A 121 4.17 -12.52 8.36
C HIS A 121 4.25 -13.21 7.00
N ILE A 122 3.32 -12.92 6.11
CA ILE A 122 3.16 -13.61 4.83
C ILE A 122 3.27 -12.57 3.71
N ILE A 123 4.04 -12.89 2.68
CA ILE A 123 4.14 -12.06 1.48
C ILE A 123 3.39 -12.78 0.37
N TYR A 124 2.18 -12.32 0.05
CA TYR A 124 1.39 -12.86 -1.05
C TYR A 124 1.88 -12.36 -2.40
N LYS A 125 2.24 -11.08 -2.46
CA LYS A 125 2.82 -10.44 -3.63
C LYS A 125 3.90 -9.46 -3.21
N SER A 126 5.11 -9.64 -3.71
CA SER A 126 6.15 -8.62 -3.56
C SER A 126 5.96 -7.47 -4.55
N ALA A 127 6.48 -6.30 -4.21
CA ALA A 127 6.33 -5.08 -5.02
C ALA A 127 6.84 -5.23 -6.46
N ASP A 128 7.92 -5.99 -6.65
CA ASP A 128 8.58 -6.15 -7.94
C ASP A 128 8.07 -7.37 -8.74
N SER A 129 7.17 -8.17 -8.14
CA SER A 129 6.53 -9.31 -8.83
C SER A 129 5.33 -8.87 -9.63
N PRO A 130 5.18 -9.28 -10.90
CA PRO A 130 3.99 -8.99 -11.68
C PRO A 130 2.78 -9.73 -11.11
N TRP A 131 1.62 -9.09 -11.20
CA TRP A 131 0.34 -9.62 -10.74
C TRP A 131 0.04 -11.05 -11.24
N ARG A 132 0.24 -11.30 -12.54
CA ARG A 132 -0.02 -12.62 -13.14
C ARG A 132 0.67 -13.76 -12.41
N ARG A 133 1.89 -13.52 -11.91
CA ARG A 133 2.68 -14.54 -11.20
C ARG A 133 2.16 -14.74 -9.77
N SER A 134 1.71 -13.68 -9.13
CA SER A 134 1.28 -13.68 -7.73
C SER A 134 -0.19 -14.01 -7.51
N LYS A 135 -1.02 -14.00 -8.57
CA LYS A 135 -2.46 -14.28 -8.47
C LYS A 135 -2.79 -15.59 -7.75
N LYS A 136 -2.03 -16.65 -8.00
CA LYS A 136 -2.24 -17.96 -7.35
C LYS A 136 -2.01 -17.89 -5.83
N ASN A 137 -1.10 -17.03 -5.38
CA ASN A 137 -0.78 -16.88 -3.95
C ASN A 137 -1.93 -16.22 -3.18
N LEU A 138 -2.74 -15.38 -3.81
CA LEU A 138 -3.92 -14.79 -3.17
C LEU A 138 -4.97 -15.84 -2.80
N GLY A 139 -5.01 -16.98 -3.49
CA GLY A 139 -5.84 -18.10 -3.09
C GLY A 139 -5.48 -18.67 -1.70
N LEU A 140 -4.26 -18.45 -1.23
CA LEU A 140 -3.84 -18.86 0.12
C LEU A 140 -4.55 -18.04 1.22
N LEU A 141 -5.03 -16.81 0.94
CA LEU A 141 -5.84 -16.03 1.87
C LEU A 141 -7.10 -16.80 2.32
N LEU A 142 -7.66 -17.59 1.42
CA LEU A 142 -8.88 -18.36 1.67
C LEU A 142 -8.62 -19.69 2.40
N LYS A 143 -7.34 -20.03 2.67
CA LYS A 143 -6.98 -21.26 3.34
C LYS A 143 -7.20 -21.14 4.86
N GLU A 144 -8.24 -21.75 5.38
CA GLU A 144 -8.63 -21.67 6.79
C GLU A 144 -7.52 -22.03 7.79
N GLY A 145 -6.63 -22.94 7.45
CA GLY A 145 -5.51 -23.35 8.32
C GLY A 145 -4.47 -22.23 8.59
N ILE A 146 -4.53 -21.14 7.86
CA ILE A 146 -3.64 -19.97 8.04
C ILE A 146 -4.22 -18.99 9.04
N LEU A 147 -5.56 -18.88 9.10
CA LEU A 147 -6.26 -17.92 9.94
C LEU A 147 -6.12 -18.31 11.42
N LYS A 148 -5.49 -17.44 12.22
CA LYS A 148 -5.27 -17.63 13.65
C LYS A 148 -5.48 -16.32 14.42
N GLU A 149 -4.60 -15.97 15.35
CA GLU A 149 -4.65 -14.70 16.09
C GLU A 149 -3.92 -13.59 15.33
N ASN A 150 -4.20 -12.36 15.68
CA ASN A 150 -3.55 -11.17 15.12
C ASN A 150 -2.72 -10.45 16.19
N VAL A 151 -1.63 -9.84 15.74
CA VAL A 151 -0.80 -8.90 16.51
C VAL A 151 -0.53 -7.72 15.59
N ASP A 152 -1.33 -6.66 15.75
CA ASP A 152 -1.41 -5.57 14.78
C ASP A 152 -0.20 -4.64 14.85
N GLY A 153 0.26 -4.27 16.05
CA GLY A 153 1.34 -3.31 16.22
C GLY A 153 2.65 -3.73 15.56
N GLU A 154 3.05 -4.99 15.75
CA GLU A 154 4.27 -5.52 15.14
C GLU A 154 4.11 -5.77 13.63
N ALA A 155 2.93 -6.13 13.19
CA ALA A 155 2.62 -6.28 11.76
C ALA A 155 2.70 -4.93 11.03
N LEU A 156 2.17 -3.87 11.62
CA LEU A 156 2.30 -2.50 11.11
C LEU A 156 3.75 -2.06 11.04
N SER A 157 4.51 -2.27 12.10
CA SER A 157 5.94 -1.95 12.15
C SER A 157 6.73 -2.69 11.07
N TRP A 158 6.43 -3.97 10.86
CA TRP A 158 7.04 -4.78 9.82
C TRP A 158 6.71 -4.26 8.42
N ALA A 159 5.44 -3.97 8.14
CA ALA A 159 5.01 -3.44 6.85
C ALA A 159 5.60 -2.05 6.58
N TYR A 160 5.63 -1.19 7.59
CA TYR A 160 6.25 0.14 7.52
C TYR A 160 7.74 0.05 7.20
N ASN A 161 8.48 -0.80 7.89
CA ASN A 161 9.93 -0.98 7.66
C ASN A 161 10.20 -1.46 6.22
N ARG A 162 9.40 -2.39 5.70
CA ARG A 162 9.50 -2.83 4.32
C ARG A 162 9.25 -1.69 3.34
N LEU A 163 8.20 -0.92 3.60
CA LEU A 163 7.80 0.20 2.74
C LEU A 163 8.80 1.35 2.80
N SER A 164 9.38 1.64 3.97
CA SER A 164 10.38 2.70 4.16
C SER A 164 11.68 2.44 3.39
N CYS A 165 12.10 1.19 3.28
CA CYS A 165 13.29 0.79 2.53
C CYS A 165 13.13 0.92 0.99
N ARG A 166 11.94 1.23 0.50
CA ARG A 166 11.68 1.37 -0.94
C ARG A 166 12.16 2.73 -1.45
N LYS A 167 12.54 2.76 -2.74
CA LYS A 167 13.08 3.95 -3.41
C LYS A 167 12.01 4.93 -3.88
N GLU A 168 10.77 4.46 -4.00
CA GLU A 168 9.64 5.23 -4.50
C GLU A 168 9.37 6.44 -3.59
N LYS A 169 9.12 7.61 -4.17
CA LYS A 169 8.89 8.87 -3.43
C LYS A 169 7.57 8.83 -2.66
N ARG A 170 6.54 8.27 -3.28
CA ARG A 170 5.20 8.18 -2.67
C ARG A 170 4.95 6.77 -2.20
N LYS A 171 4.72 6.62 -0.90
CA LYS A 171 4.53 5.34 -0.23
C LYS A 171 3.18 5.35 0.47
N ILE A 172 2.34 4.37 0.18
CA ILE A 172 0.99 4.26 0.74
C ILE A 172 0.86 2.88 1.38
N LEU A 173 0.51 2.86 2.67
CA LEU A 173 0.16 1.64 3.40
C LEU A 173 -1.35 1.63 3.63
N ILE A 174 -2.02 0.57 3.18
CA ILE A 174 -3.45 0.34 3.40
C ILE A 174 -3.57 -0.91 4.26
N VAL A 175 -4.25 -0.79 5.39
CA VAL A 175 -4.50 -1.90 6.32
C VAL A 175 -5.95 -2.33 6.19
N ILE A 176 -6.17 -3.64 6.08
CA ILE A 176 -7.49 -4.27 6.04
C ILE A 176 -7.57 -5.21 7.23
N SER A 177 -8.33 -4.82 8.25
CA SER A 177 -8.57 -5.58 9.48
C SER A 177 -10.03 -5.40 9.89
N ASP A 178 -10.56 -6.30 10.70
CA ASP A 178 -11.88 -6.19 11.32
C ASP A 178 -11.87 -5.33 12.60
N GLY A 179 -10.71 -4.85 13.02
CA GLY A 179 -10.56 -3.89 14.11
C GLY A 179 -10.57 -4.48 15.52
N ALA A 180 -10.42 -5.78 15.68
CA ALA A 180 -10.33 -6.44 16.99
C ALA A 180 -8.94 -7.03 17.22
N PRO A 181 -7.92 -6.22 17.66
CA PRO A 181 -6.61 -6.77 18.00
C PRO A 181 -6.70 -7.68 19.23
N VAL A 182 -6.01 -8.81 19.18
CA VAL A 182 -5.90 -9.77 20.29
C VAL A 182 -4.48 -9.69 20.84
N ASP A 183 -4.29 -8.81 21.80
CA ASP A 183 -3.03 -8.70 22.54
C ASP A 183 -3.25 -8.65 24.04
#